data_eedf9e399dffa2b19ed681b9be6ac899
#
_entry.id   eedf9e399dffa2b19ed681b9be6ac899
#
_cell.length_a   1.000
_cell.length_b   1.000
_cell.length_c   1.000
_cell.angle_alpha   90.00
_cell.angle_beta   90.00
_cell.angle_gamma   90.00
#
_symmetry.space_group_name_H-M   'P 1'
#
loop_
_entity.id
_entity.type
_entity.pdbx_description
1 polymer ?
#
loop_
_entity_poly.entity_id
_entity_poly.type
_entity_poly.pdbx_seq_one_letter_code
_entity_poly.pdbx_strand_id
1 'polypeptide(L)'
;MAGKHRKTSRRQSSAARSSARRGGSGLAAAAVGATSLSTALLTGTTTAVAPSVELMALVTPANSTAQIFAGTTYYGTNYADPATYGPQQVVPFFLGPRGIADAIRAANGDPTVVLASGWGAGQTGTALGQLSDNNDPALNAIDLVILDNNSNRAAGGFWTTYAPFAPLLLTSADPTPSDLGLPVLDVAYQYNINSDAPTDPTNVLAIGNSLAAYVYGYGGEQTADVPKAAIEDAKGEDADPAMHYHYVVAPDGTYTKKALLGSTTTYVTFQADGLPLTRPLRLIPGGDILADALDPTLTELVDAGYQDGKSIPDDPRVPQPMTPFSSLNNLDGVHSSVPVGLAKGTATAQQDLSSPTNLITKPLDEVRKLPLVSSLPLPNSTLTTSKVGTTGPNKVLPNLSKPGTSSSPGGANPVQKISDRVSAAVDKVTGGLHKDKPKDAPAD
;
A
#
# COMPACT_ATOMS: atom_id res chain seq x y z
N MET A 1 -67.83 -11.45 -12.54
CA MET A 1 -68.40 -10.19 -12.06
C MET A 1 -67.20 -9.25 -11.88
N ALA A 2 -66.99 -8.38 -12.83
CA ALA A 2 -67.24 -6.94 -12.84
C ALA A 2 -66.41 -6.25 -11.74
N GLY A 3 -65.46 -5.49 -12.01
CA GLY A 3 -65.17 -4.37 -12.91
C GLY A 3 -64.88 -3.16 -12.10
N LYS A 4 -63.86 -2.42 -12.42
CA LYS A 4 -63.92 -1.02 -12.85
C LYS A 4 -62.54 -0.33 -12.79
N HIS A 5 -62.22 0.20 -13.94
CA HIS A 5 -61.31 1.27 -14.24
C HIS A 5 -61.47 2.56 -13.41
N ARG A 6 -60.34 3.34 -13.25
CA ARG A 6 -60.24 4.79 -13.46
C ARG A 6 -58.80 5.25 -13.42
N LYS A 7 -58.33 5.68 -14.36
CA LYS A 7 -57.81 6.72 -15.26
C LYS A 7 -57.78 8.13 -14.65
N THR A 8 -56.66 8.81 -15.02
CA THR A 8 -56.42 10.28 -15.19
C THR A 8 -56.05 11.05 -13.93
N SER A 9 -55.10 11.97 -13.96
CA SER A 9 -54.69 12.96 -14.97
C SER A 9 -53.41 13.70 -14.52
N ARG A 10 -52.49 13.86 -15.38
CA ARG A 10 -51.70 14.99 -15.87
C ARG A 10 -52.05 16.36 -15.21
N ARG A 11 -51.05 17.06 -14.62
CA ARG A 11 -50.94 18.52 -14.72
C ARG A 11 -49.48 18.95 -14.78
N GLN A 12 -49.14 19.57 -15.89
CA GLN A 12 -48.02 20.47 -16.13
C GLN A 12 -48.33 21.87 -15.58
N SER A 13 -47.31 22.57 -15.09
CA SER A 13 -47.11 24.02 -15.22
C SER A 13 -45.74 24.33 -14.68
N SER A 14 -44.75 24.71 -15.40
CA SER A 14 -44.41 25.90 -16.20
C SER A 14 -44.15 27.15 -15.34
N ALA A 15 -42.91 27.65 -15.53
CA ALA A 15 -42.45 29.04 -15.53
C ALA A 15 -42.28 29.72 -14.16
N ALA A 16 -41.36 30.56 -13.87
CA ALA A 16 -40.25 31.25 -14.57
C ALA A 16 -39.66 32.29 -13.60
N ARG A 17 -38.39 32.69 -13.88
CA ARG A 17 -37.82 34.03 -13.57
C ARG A 17 -37.55 34.36 -12.10
N SER A 18 -36.47 34.98 -11.68
CA SER A 18 -35.39 35.77 -12.30
C SER A 18 -34.50 36.35 -11.21
N SER A 19 -33.29 36.65 -11.57
CA SER A 19 -32.43 37.81 -11.22
C SER A 19 -31.69 37.79 -9.89
N ALA A 20 -30.42 37.67 -10.01
CA ALA A 20 -29.32 38.64 -9.84
C ALA A 20 -29.22 39.41 -8.50
N ARG A 21 -28.06 39.24 -7.83
CA ARG A 21 -27.13 40.30 -7.42
C ARG A 21 -25.96 39.70 -6.60
N ARG A 22 -24.79 39.81 -7.14
CA ARG A 22 -23.59 40.61 -6.79
C ARG A 22 -23.17 40.64 -5.32
N GLY A 23 -21.93 40.26 -5.14
CA GLY A 23 -21.01 40.57 -4.06
C GLY A 23 -20.04 39.39 -3.87
N GLY A 24 -18.89 39.34 -4.26
CA GLY A 24 -17.69 40.14 -4.35
C GLY A 24 -16.83 39.94 -3.14
N SER A 25 -15.78 39.11 -3.26
CA SER A 25 -14.45 39.19 -2.65
C SER A 25 -13.77 37.82 -2.80
N GLY A 26 -12.82 37.79 -3.42
CA GLY A 26 -11.47 37.73 -3.76
C GLY A 26 -10.62 36.93 -2.79
N LEU A 27 -10.10 35.76 -3.28
CA LEU A 27 -8.85 35.21 -2.80
C LEU A 27 -8.14 34.62 -4.02
N ALA A 28 -7.07 35.31 -4.40
CA ALA A 28 -6.18 34.94 -5.47
C ALA A 28 -5.35 33.72 -5.03
N ALA A 29 -5.52 32.60 -5.74
CA ALA A 29 -4.54 31.51 -5.73
C ALA A 29 -3.70 31.65 -7.00
N ALA A 30 -2.41 31.89 -6.83
CA ALA A 30 -1.44 32.03 -7.88
C ALA A 30 -1.26 30.68 -8.61
N ALA A 31 -1.78 30.59 -9.82
CA ALA A 31 -1.44 29.54 -10.77
C ALA A 31 -0.13 29.94 -11.46
N VAL A 32 0.95 29.23 -11.17
CA VAL A 32 2.17 29.31 -12.00
C VAL A 32 1.91 28.44 -13.24
N GLY A 33 1.42 29.09 -14.28
CA GLY A 33 1.32 28.49 -15.60
C GLY A 33 2.64 28.62 -16.34
N ALA A 34 3.29 27.52 -16.63
CA ALA A 34 4.33 27.47 -17.64
C ALA A 34 3.67 27.34 -19.03
N THR A 35 3.42 28.47 -19.67
CA THR A 35 3.07 28.51 -21.08
C THR A 35 4.36 28.50 -21.90
N SER A 36 4.66 27.37 -22.54
CA SER A 36 5.65 27.33 -23.61
C SER A 36 5.00 27.85 -24.90
N LEU A 37 5.27 29.11 -25.25
CA LEU A 37 5.00 29.67 -26.57
C LEU A 37 6.00 29.08 -27.57
N SER A 38 5.53 28.20 -28.41
CA SER A 38 6.27 27.79 -29.62
C SER A 38 5.94 28.76 -30.78
N THR A 39 6.85 29.70 -31.06
CA THR A 39 6.85 30.52 -32.24
C THR A 39 7.32 29.67 -33.43
N ALA A 40 6.40 29.24 -34.26
CA ALA A 40 6.72 28.62 -35.55
C ALA A 40 7.17 29.70 -36.56
N LEU A 41 8.46 29.71 -36.89
CA LEU A 41 8.97 30.42 -38.08
C LEU A 41 8.71 29.55 -39.31
N LEU A 42 7.83 30.03 -40.17
CA LEU A 42 7.64 29.46 -41.54
C LEU A 42 8.87 29.78 -42.40
N THR A 43 9.76 28.82 -42.56
CA THR A 43 10.66 28.77 -43.72
C THR A 43 10.41 27.45 -44.44
N GLY A 44 9.89 27.58 -45.66
CA GLY A 44 9.58 26.43 -46.52
C GLY A 44 10.84 25.66 -46.90
N THR A 45 11.04 24.53 -46.27
CA THR A 45 11.85 23.42 -46.75
C THR A 45 10.99 22.17 -46.68
N THR A 46 10.85 21.47 -47.78
CA THR A 46 10.22 20.13 -47.83
C THR A 46 11.07 19.21 -46.97
N THR A 47 10.80 19.19 -45.65
CA THR A 47 11.31 18.20 -44.75
C THR A 47 10.56 16.90 -45.02
N ALA A 48 11.31 15.83 -45.30
CA ALA A 48 10.79 14.49 -45.24
C ALA A 48 10.15 14.35 -43.82
N VAL A 49 8.83 14.06 -43.83
CA VAL A 49 8.08 13.76 -42.60
C VAL A 49 8.72 12.48 -42.07
N ALA A 50 9.58 12.61 -41.04
CA ALA A 50 9.96 11.46 -40.24
C ALA A 50 8.65 10.85 -39.73
N PRO A 51 8.50 9.50 -39.74
CA PRO A 51 7.32 8.90 -39.16
C PRO A 51 7.19 9.44 -37.72
N SER A 52 6.07 10.08 -37.44
CA SER A 52 5.74 10.50 -36.07
C SER A 52 5.68 9.22 -35.22
N VAL A 53 6.62 9.05 -34.32
CA VAL A 53 6.48 8.02 -33.29
C VAL A 53 5.27 8.47 -32.48
N GLU A 54 4.17 7.75 -32.59
CA GLU A 54 3.00 7.96 -31.72
C GLU A 54 3.46 7.64 -30.29
N LEU A 55 3.53 8.67 -29.45
CA LEU A 55 3.85 8.52 -28.03
C LEU A 55 2.60 8.10 -27.28
N MET A 56 2.75 7.15 -26.35
CA MET A 56 1.65 6.72 -25.50
C MET A 56 1.20 7.86 -24.59
N ALA A 57 -0.10 8.12 -24.53
CA ALA A 57 -0.65 9.10 -23.60
C ALA A 57 -0.50 8.62 -22.15
N LEU A 58 -0.11 9.52 -21.23
CA LEU A 58 0.08 9.21 -19.82
C LEU A 58 -0.91 9.99 -18.97
N VAL A 59 -1.86 9.28 -18.34
CA VAL A 59 -2.89 9.87 -17.46
C VAL A 59 -2.61 9.51 -16.01
N THR A 60 -2.63 10.51 -15.11
CA THR A 60 -2.35 10.29 -13.69
C THR A 60 -3.22 11.16 -12.79
N PRO A 61 -3.99 10.59 -11.85
CA PRO A 61 -4.70 11.36 -10.83
C PRO A 61 -3.74 12.09 -9.88
N ALA A 62 -4.00 13.38 -9.61
CA ALA A 62 -3.13 14.23 -8.80
C ALA A 62 -3.06 13.84 -7.31
N ASN A 63 -4.04 13.07 -6.83
CA ASN A 63 -4.08 12.60 -5.45
C ASN A 63 -3.32 11.28 -5.21
N SER A 64 -2.55 10.86 -6.21
CA SER A 64 -1.65 9.72 -6.06
C SER A 64 -0.47 10.14 -5.20
N THR A 65 -0.46 9.75 -3.94
CA THR A 65 0.64 10.08 -2.99
C THR A 65 1.97 9.54 -3.48
N ALA A 66 1.95 8.41 -4.16
CA ALA A 66 3.12 7.83 -4.83
C ALA A 66 3.79 8.80 -5.80
N GLN A 67 3.03 9.65 -6.51
CA GLN A 67 3.60 10.65 -7.41
C GLN A 67 4.51 11.66 -6.72
N ILE A 68 4.28 11.94 -5.43
CA ILE A 68 5.11 12.88 -4.66
C ILE A 68 6.50 12.30 -4.43
N PHE A 69 6.61 10.98 -4.30
CA PHE A 69 7.85 10.27 -3.94
C PHE A 69 8.51 9.58 -5.14
N ALA A 70 7.76 8.86 -5.94
CA ALA A 70 8.27 8.07 -7.07
C ALA A 70 8.07 8.73 -8.44
N GLY A 71 7.28 9.82 -8.50
CA GLY A 71 6.95 10.47 -9.76
C GLY A 71 6.18 9.55 -10.69
N THR A 72 6.72 9.32 -11.88
CA THR A 72 6.16 8.42 -12.91
C THR A 72 6.89 7.10 -13.03
N THR A 73 7.75 6.74 -12.07
CA THR A 73 8.40 5.43 -12.04
C THR A 73 7.58 4.47 -11.21
N TYR A 74 7.07 3.42 -11.85
CA TYR A 74 6.28 2.38 -11.21
C TYR A 74 6.88 1.02 -11.56
N TYR A 75 7.23 0.26 -10.53
CA TYR A 75 7.64 -1.14 -10.65
C TYR A 75 8.76 -1.36 -11.68
N GLY A 76 9.80 -0.53 -11.60
CA GLY A 76 10.97 -0.60 -12.47
C GLY A 76 10.81 0.07 -13.85
N THR A 77 9.60 0.51 -14.23
CA THR A 77 9.36 1.22 -15.50
C THR A 77 9.30 2.72 -15.30
N ASN A 78 10.11 3.46 -16.05
CA ASN A 78 10.06 4.94 -16.08
C ASN A 78 9.09 5.42 -17.14
N TYR A 79 7.88 5.78 -16.74
CA TYR A 79 6.83 6.31 -17.61
C TYR A 79 7.03 7.80 -18.01
N ALA A 80 8.12 8.43 -17.56
CA ALA A 80 8.53 9.75 -18.05
C ALA A 80 9.52 9.69 -19.23
N ASP A 81 9.81 8.50 -19.75
CA ASP A 81 10.69 8.34 -20.91
C ASP A 81 10.07 9.00 -22.15
N PRO A 82 10.61 10.12 -22.66
CA PRO A 82 10.02 10.87 -23.78
C PRO A 82 10.17 10.16 -25.12
N ALA A 83 10.90 9.05 -25.18
CA ALA A 83 10.98 8.22 -26.38
C ALA A 83 9.77 7.30 -26.55
N THR A 84 9.06 7.02 -25.44
CA THR A 84 7.95 6.07 -25.41
C THR A 84 6.64 6.75 -25.01
N TYR A 85 6.70 7.68 -24.05
CA TYR A 85 5.51 8.29 -23.46
C TYR A 85 5.44 9.79 -23.77
N GLY A 86 4.24 10.27 -24.01
CA GLY A 86 3.93 11.69 -24.12
C GLY A 86 3.98 12.43 -22.77
N PRO A 87 3.70 13.72 -22.78
CA PRO A 87 3.68 14.50 -21.55
C PRO A 87 2.59 13.99 -20.59
N GLN A 88 2.95 13.88 -19.31
CA GLN A 88 2.04 13.44 -18.26
C GLN A 88 0.84 14.38 -18.13
N GLN A 89 -0.37 13.87 -18.28
CA GLN A 89 -1.61 14.56 -17.99
C GLN A 89 -2.03 14.30 -16.54
N VAL A 90 -1.78 15.28 -15.67
CA VAL A 90 -2.17 15.20 -14.25
C VAL A 90 -3.62 15.65 -14.11
N VAL A 91 -4.50 14.76 -13.64
CA VAL A 91 -5.91 15.06 -13.39
C VAL A 91 -6.11 15.62 -12.00
N PRO A 92 -6.58 16.87 -11.82
CA PRO A 92 -6.84 17.46 -10.51
C PRO A 92 -7.77 16.62 -9.65
N PHE A 93 -7.44 16.47 -8.37
CA PHE A 93 -8.19 15.64 -7.41
C PHE A 93 -9.69 15.91 -7.38
N PHE A 94 -10.08 17.19 -7.37
CA PHE A 94 -11.47 17.62 -7.24
C PHE A 94 -12.33 17.29 -8.48
N LEU A 95 -11.70 16.92 -9.62
CA LEU A 95 -12.43 16.45 -10.79
C LEU A 95 -12.85 14.97 -10.65
N GLY A 96 -12.22 14.24 -9.74
CA GLY A 96 -12.57 12.86 -9.39
C GLY A 96 -12.63 11.91 -10.59
N PRO A 97 -13.47 10.86 -10.51
CA PRO A 97 -13.60 9.85 -11.58
C PRO A 97 -13.97 10.46 -12.94
N ARG A 98 -14.81 11.51 -12.95
CA ARG A 98 -15.21 12.18 -14.19
C ARG A 98 -14.02 12.83 -14.90
N GLY A 99 -13.15 13.52 -14.14
CA GLY A 99 -11.96 14.15 -14.73
C GLY A 99 -10.99 13.12 -15.30
N ILE A 100 -10.87 11.95 -14.65
CA ILE A 100 -10.05 10.83 -15.14
C ILE A 100 -10.63 10.27 -16.44
N ALA A 101 -11.95 10.03 -16.50
CA ALA A 101 -12.64 9.58 -17.70
C ALA A 101 -12.48 10.58 -18.85
N ASP A 102 -12.61 11.88 -18.58
CA ASP A 102 -12.45 12.93 -19.57
C ASP A 102 -10.99 13.01 -20.09
N ALA A 103 -9.99 12.76 -19.21
CA ALA A 103 -8.59 12.70 -19.62
C ALA A 103 -8.29 11.49 -20.52
N ILE A 104 -8.87 10.32 -20.22
CA ILE A 104 -8.75 9.12 -21.06
C ILE A 104 -9.37 9.36 -22.43
N ARG A 105 -10.55 9.99 -22.50
CA ARG A 105 -11.18 10.36 -23.78
C ARG A 105 -10.36 11.37 -24.58
N ALA A 106 -9.68 12.30 -23.87
CA ALA A 106 -8.86 13.33 -24.50
C ALA A 106 -7.61 12.77 -25.19
N ALA A 107 -7.20 11.55 -24.87
CA ALA A 107 -6.16 10.83 -25.60
C ALA A 107 -6.56 10.50 -27.05
N ASN A 108 -7.86 10.59 -27.38
CA ASN A 108 -8.40 10.54 -28.73
C ASN A 108 -8.00 9.28 -29.53
N GLY A 109 -7.86 8.15 -28.85
CA GLY A 109 -7.49 6.87 -29.45
C GLY A 109 -5.99 6.57 -29.48
N ASP A 110 -5.14 7.48 -28.98
CA ASP A 110 -3.73 7.18 -28.77
C ASP A 110 -3.57 6.09 -27.69
N PRO A 111 -2.61 5.17 -27.82
CA PRO A 111 -2.31 4.21 -26.77
C PRO A 111 -2.12 4.91 -25.44
N THR A 112 -2.83 4.47 -24.40
CA THR A 112 -2.92 5.21 -23.14
C THR A 112 -2.47 4.34 -21.95
N VAL A 113 -1.56 4.88 -21.14
CA VAL A 113 -1.20 4.31 -19.83
C VAL A 113 -1.81 5.15 -18.72
N VAL A 114 -2.45 4.49 -17.75
CA VAL A 114 -3.03 5.13 -16.56
C VAL A 114 -2.27 4.68 -15.33
N LEU A 115 -1.63 5.63 -14.63
CA LEU A 115 -0.89 5.38 -13.40
C LEU A 115 -1.62 6.01 -12.22
N ALA A 116 -2.06 5.21 -11.27
CA ALA A 116 -2.80 5.69 -10.13
C ALA A 116 -2.37 5.00 -8.83
N SER A 117 -2.41 5.71 -7.70
CA SER A 117 -2.15 5.14 -6.39
C SER A 117 -3.15 5.61 -5.33
N GLY A 118 -3.36 4.77 -4.30
CA GLY A 118 -4.19 5.08 -3.15
C GLY A 118 -5.62 5.48 -3.53
N TRP A 119 -6.07 6.62 -3.07
CA TRP A 119 -7.39 7.16 -3.40
C TRP A 119 -7.55 7.44 -4.90
N GLY A 120 -6.48 7.89 -5.58
CA GLY A 120 -6.48 8.07 -7.03
C GLY A 120 -6.73 6.78 -7.80
N ALA A 121 -6.19 5.66 -7.32
CA ALA A 121 -6.45 4.35 -7.88
C ALA A 121 -7.93 3.96 -7.73
N GLY A 122 -8.53 4.21 -6.56
CA GLY A 122 -9.97 3.99 -6.35
C GLY A 122 -10.84 4.84 -7.28
N GLN A 123 -10.52 6.13 -7.44
CA GLN A 123 -11.21 7.00 -8.41
C GLN A 123 -11.04 6.54 -9.86
N THR A 124 -9.86 6.00 -10.19
CA THR A 124 -9.59 5.43 -11.51
C THR A 124 -10.47 4.19 -11.74
N GLY A 125 -10.55 3.27 -10.77
CA GLY A 125 -11.43 2.11 -10.84
C GLY A 125 -12.89 2.50 -11.09
N THR A 126 -13.39 3.52 -10.37
CA THR A 126 -14.73 4.08 -10.58
C THR A 126 -14.90 4.69 -11.98
N ALA A 127 -13.89 5.42 -12.48
CA ALA A 127 -13.92 6.00 -13.83
C ALA A 127 -13.97 4.92 -14.91
N LEU A 128 -13.15 3.89 -14.79
CA LEU A 128 -13.12 2.76 -15.73
C LEU A 128 -14.44 1.99 -15.72
N GLY A 129 -15.04 1.75 -14.55
CA GLY A 129 -16.37 1.16 -14.45
C GLY A 129 -17.43 1.98 -15.18
N GLN A 130 -17.46 3.32 -14.98
CA GLN A 130 -18.39 4.22 -15.67
C GLN A 130 -18.18 4.25 -17.18
N LEU A 131 -16.93 4.20 -17.67
CA LEU A 131 -16.63 4.12 -19.10
C LEU A 131 -17.12 2.78 -19.67
N SER A 132 -16.91 1.68 -18.94
CA SER A 132 -17.36 0.34 -19.34
C SER A 132 -18.88 0.23 -19.42
N ASP A 133 -19.61 0.73 -18.41
CA ASP A 133 -21.07 0.73 -18.37
C ASP A 133 -21.69 1.50 -19.56
N ASN A 134 -20.97 2.51 -20.04
CA ASN A 134 -21.38 3.32 -21.19
C ASN A 134 -20.85 2.78 -22.53
N ASN A 135 -20.12 1.66 -22.54
CA ASN A 135 -19.44 1.12 -23.73
C ASN A 135 -18.59 2.18 -24.44
N ASP A 136 -17.84 2.96 -23.67
CA ASP A 136 -17.08 4.09 -24.19
C ASP A 136 -15.88 3.60 -25.02
N PRO A 137 -15.75 4.05 -26.29
CA PRO A 137 -14.70 3.57 -27.18
C PRO A 137 -13.29 3.97 -26.72
N ALA A 138 -13.14 4.95 -25.83
CA ALA A 138 -11.85 5.35 -25.29
C ALA A 138 -11.15 4.23 -24.50
N LEU A 139 -11.92 3.25 -23.99
CA LEU A 139 -11.35 2.06 -23.34
C LEU A 139 -10.49 1.22 -24.27
N ASN A 140 -10.80 1.20 -25.58
CA ASN A 140 -10.04 0.38 -26.55
C ASN A 140 -8.60 0.88 -26.77
N ALA A 141 -8.30 2.10 -26.35
CA ALA A 141 -6.97 2.69 -26.47
C ALA A 141 -6.11 2.48 -25.21
N ILE A 142 -6.67 1.90 -24.15
CA ILE A 142 -5.92 1.66 -22.91
C ILE A 142 -4.96 0.49 -23.12
N ASP A 143 -3.66 0.77 -23.02
CA ASP A 143 -2.56 -0.21 -23.11
C ASP A 143 -2.24 -0.84 -21.76
N LEU A 144 -2.30 -0.05 -20.69
CA LEU A 144 -2.06 -0.53 -19.32
C LEU A 144 -2.68 0.41 -18.30
N VAL A 145 -3.28 -0.17 -17.27
CA VAL A 145 -3.68 0.52 -16.04
C VAL A 145 -2.89 -0.06 -14.88
N ILE A 146 -2.21 0.80 -14.11
CA ILE A 146 -1.57 0.41 -12.85
C ILE A 146 -2.33 1.05 -11.70
N LEU A 147 -2.88 0.22 -10.83
CA LEU A 147 -3.58 0.60 -9.61
C LEU A 147 -2.72 0.19 -8.41
N ASP A 148 -1.91 1.12 -7.91
CA ASP A 148 -1.08 0.92 -6.74
C ASP A 148 -1.86 1.24 -5.47
N ASN A 149 -1.91 0.31 -4.52
CA ASN A 149 -2.66 0.47 -3.26
C ASN A 149 -4.10 0.97 -3.46
N ASN A 150 -4.84 0.32 -4.34
CA ASN A 150 -6.17 0.70 -4.77
C ASN A 150 -7.18 0.74 -3.60
N SER A 151 -7.64 1.94 -3.24
CA SER A 151 -8.60 2.13 -2.14
C SER A 151 -10.02 1.59 -2.43
N ASN A 152 -10.32 1.25 -3.69
CA ASN A 152 -11.54 0.57 -4.10
C ASN A 152 -11.30 -0.88 -4.56
N ARG A 153 -10.18 -1.49 -4.16
CA ARG A 153 -9.97 -2.94 -4.33
C ARG A 153 -11.10 -3.68 -3.62
N ALA A 154 -11.66 -4.71 -4.22
CA ALA A 154 -12.83 -5.39 -3.64
C ALA A 154 -12.52 -6.00 -2.28
N ALA A 155 -11.41 -6.73 -2.15
CA ALA A 155 -10.92 -7.23 -0.88
C ALA A 155 -9.87 -6.28 -0.30
N GLY A 156 -10.16 -5.68 0.85
CA GLY A 156 -9.24 -4.86 1.63
C GLY A 156 -9.12 -3.39 1.18
N GLY A 157 -9.77 -2.95 0.10
CA GLY A 157 -9.79 -1.54 -0.27
C GLY A 157 -10.47 -0.71 0.82
N PHE A 158 -9.86 0.43 1.19
CA PHE A 158 -10.37 1.26 2.29
C PHE A 158 -11.84 1.66 2.10
N TRP A 159 -12.20 2.15 0.91
CA TRP A 159 -13.56 2.60 0.65
C TRP A 159 -14.55 1.46 0.47
N THR A 160 -14.13 0.33 -0.06
CA THR A 160 -14.99 -0.86 -0.17
C THR A 160 -15.23 -1.51 1.19
N THR A 161 -14.21 -1.56 2.04
CA THR A 161 -14.33 -2.07 3.42
C THR A 161 -15.19 -1.16 4.27
N TYR A 162 -14.94 0.17 4.22
CA TYR A 162 -15.66 1.17 5.01
C TYR A 162 -16.75 1.90 4.20
N ALA A 163 -17.44 1.18 3.34
CA ALA A 163 -18.46 1.71 2.44
C ALA A 163 -19.48 2.67 3.07
N PRO A 164 -19.98 2.48 4.30
CA PRO A 164 -20.92 3.41 4.91
C PRO A 164 -20.38 4.83 5.13
N PHE A 165 -19.04 5.01 5.16
CA PHE A 165 -18.41 6.31 5.37
C PHE A 165 -18.02 7.02 4.07
N ALA A 166 -17.98 6.33 2.94
CA ALA A 166 -17.57 6.89 1.65
C ALA A 166 -18.43 8.12 1.23
N PRO A 167 -19.76 8.14 1.40
CA PRO A 167 -20.58 9.31 1.07
C PRO A 167 -20.23 10.57 1.85
N LEU A 168 -19.69 10.44 3.08
CA LEU A 168 -19.29 11.59 3.90
C LEU A 168 -18.13 12.37 3.28
N LEU A 169 -17.31 11.69 2.47
CA LEU A 169 -16.17 12.28 1.78
C LEU A 169 -16.39 12.38 0.27
N LEU A 170 -17.66 12.27 -0.16
CA LEU A 170 -18.07 12.40 -1.57
C LEU A 170 -17.30 11.47 -2.51
N THR A 171 -17.00 10.25 -2.03
CA THR A 171 -16.31 9.22 -2.81
C THR A 171 -17.20 8.01 -3.03
N SER A 172 -16.90 7.21 -4.07
CA SER A 172 -17.55 5.93 -4.31
C SER A 172 -16.94 4.84 -3.42
N ALA A 173 -17.78 3.92 -2.97
CA ALA A 173 -17.40 2.68 -2.33
C ALA A 173 -17.52 1.48 -3.28
N ASP A 174 -17.85 1.71 -4.54
CA ASP A 174 -18.01 0.63 -5.50
C ASP A 174 -16.65 -0.02 -5.76
N PRO A 175 -16.56 -1.35 -5.67
CA PRO A 175 -15.32 -2.05 -6.00
C PRO A 175 -14.90 -1.77 -7.43
N THR A 176 -13.58 -1.64 -7.65
CA THR A 176 -13.02 -1.62 -9.01
C THR A 176 -13.41 -2.91 -9.72
N PRO A 177 -14.07 -2.85 -10.89
CA PRO A 177 -14.44 -4.05 -11.63
C PRO A 177 -13.19 -4.86 -12.04
N SER A 178 -13.27 -6.18 -11.96
CA SER A 178 -12.17 -7.09 -12.27
C SER A 178 -12.24 -7.69 -13.68
N ASP A 179 -13.29 -7.38 -14.43
CA ASP A 179 -13.66 -7.97 -15.73
C ASP A 179 -13.86 -6.92 -16.83
N LEU A 180 -13.14 -5.82 -16.77
CA LEU A 180 -13.25 -4.68 -17.69
C LEU A 180 -12.81 -4.99 -19.14
N GLY A 181 -12.17 -6.14 -19.38
CA GLY A 181 -11.57 -6.44 -20.67
C GLY A 181 -10.35 -5.59 -21.00
N LEU A 182 -9.69 -5.02 -19.99
CA LEU A 182 -8.55 -4.11 -20.10
C LEU A 182 -7.32 -4.71 -19.42
N PRO A 183 -6.10 -4.37 -19.89
CA PRO A 183 -4.87 -4.67 -19.19
C PRO A 183 -4.77 -3.91 -17.84
N VAL A 184 -5.10 -4.56 -16.73
CA VAL A 184 -5.05 -3.96 -15.40
C VAL A 184 -4.11 -4.75 -14.50
N LEU A 185 -3.16 -4.03 -13.89
CA LEU A 185 -2.29 -4.51 -12.81
C LEU A 185 -2.67 -3.81 -11.51
N ASP A 186 -3.30 -4.54 -10.58
CA ASP A 186 -3.69 -4.05 -9.25
C ASP A 186 -2.70 -4.55 -8.21
N VAL A 187 -1.89 -3.65 -7.66
CA VAL A 187 -0.82 -3.97 -6.71
C VAL A 187 -1.20 -3.48 -5.32
N ALA A 188 -1.13 -4.38 -4.35
CA ALA A 188 -1.40 -4.10 -2.94
C ALA A 188 -0.23 -4.56 -2.06
N TYR A 189 -0.15 -3.97 -0.88
CA TYR A 189 0.82 -4.33 0.15
C TYR A 189 0.09 -4.75 1.40
N GLN A 190 0.49 -5.89 1.95
CA GLN A 190 -0.10 -6.44 3.16
C GLN A 190 -0.12 -5.38 4.27
N TYR A 191 -1.25 -5.24 4.92
CA TYR A 191 -1.55 -4.26 5.96
C TYR A 191 -1.66 -2.80 5.50
N ASN A 192 -1.42 -2.43 4.23
CA ASN A 192 -1.56 -1.05 3.82
C ASN A 192 -3.03 -0.60 3.89
N ILE A 193 -3.32 0.45 4.67
CA ILE A 193 -4.70 0.92 4.95
C ILE A 193 -5.50 1.24 3.67
N ASN A 194 -4.86 1.59 2.57
CA ASN A 194 -5.57 1.90 1.31
C ASN A 194 -6.09 0.64 0.62
N SER A 195 -5.29 -0.43 0.55
CA SER A 195 -5.55 -1.63 -0.27
C SER A 195 -5.73 -2.92 0.51
N ASP A 196 -5.44 -2.87 1.82
CA ASP A 196 -5.53 -4.00 2.75
C ASP A 196 -5.98 -3.50 4.14
N ALA A 197 -7.13 -2.83 4.18
CA ALA A 197 -7.73 -2.30 5.39
C ALA A 197 -8.34 -3.44 6.23
N PRO A 198 -8.15 -3.45 7.57
CA PRO A 198 -8.79 -4.43 8.44
C PRO A 198 -10.31 -4.27 8.41
N THR A 199 -11.03 -5.40 8.45
CA THR A 199 -12.50 -5.39 8.41
C THR A 199 -13.12 -5.06 9.76
N ASP A 200 -12.39 -5.28 10.86
CA ASP A 200 -12.83 -4.92 12.21
C ASP A 200 -12.25 -3.60 12.69
N PRO A 201 -12.99 -2.48 12.61
CA PRO A 201 -12.52 -1.18 13.08
C PRO A 201 -12.37 -1.09 14.61
N THR A 202 -12.85 -2.06 15.37
CA THR A 202 -12.71 -2.09 16.83
C THR A 202 -11.41 -2.77 17.27
N ASN A 203 -10.73 -3.47 16.36
CA ASN A 203 -9.39 -4.01 16.60
C ASN A 203 -8.33 -2.89 16.46
N VAL A 204 -8.01 -2.26 17.57
CA VAL A 204 -7.07 -1.12 17.61
C VAL A 204 -5.64 -1.52 17.20
N LEU A 205 -5.25 -2.80 17.36
CA LEU A 205 -3.95 -3.30 16.93
C LEU A 205 -3.90 -3.43 15.41
N ALA A 206 -4.95 -3.96 14.78
CA ALA A 206 -5.05 -4.05 13.33
C ALA A 206 -5.07 -2.66 12.68
N ILE A 207 -5.89 -1.73 13.19
CA ILE A 207 -5.92 -0.34 12.72
C ILE A 207 -4.56 0.33 12.90
N GLY A 208 -3.94 0.22 14.09
CA GLY A 208 -2.62 0.79 14.37
C GLY A 208 -1.54 0.23 13.46
N ASN A 209 -1.56 -1.07 13.21
CA ASN A 209 -0.65 -1.74 12.29
C ASN A 209 -0.82 -1.27 10.84
N SER A 210 -2.07 -1.13 10.41
CA SER A 210 -2.40 -0.69 9.05
C SER A 210 -1.98 0.77 8.80
N LEU A 211 -2.15 1.64 9.79
CA LEU A 211 -1.62 3.00 9.76
C LEU A 211 -0.09 3.04 9.78
N ALA A 212 0.55 2.15 10.55
CA ALA A 212 2.00 2.02 10.55
C ALA A 212 2.52 1.56 9.18
N ALA A 213 1.87 0.59 8.53
CA ALA A 213 2.19 0.17 7.18
C ALA A 213 2.15 1.36 6.20
N TYR A 214 1.09 2.18 6.28
CA TYR A 214 0.96 3.38 5.47
C TYR A 214 2.10 4.37 5.72
N VAL A 215 2.42 4.68 6.98
CA VAL A 215 3.44 5.68 7.32
C VAL A 215 4.84 5.24 6.92
N TYR A 216 5.16 3.95 7.11
CA TYR A 216 6.52 3.44 6.90
C TYR A 216 6.77 2.91 5.48
N GLY A 217 5.74 2.51 4.74
CA GLY A 217 5.86 1.85 3.44
C GLY A 217 5.41 2.69 2.27
N TYR A 218 4.26 3.32 2.40
CA TYR A 218 3.62 4.04 1.31
C TYR A 218 4.47 5.21 0.80
N GLY A 219 4.68 5.28 -0.48
CA GLY A 219 5.56 6.27 -1.11
C GLY A 219 6.91 5.70 -1.56
N GLY A 220 7.30 4.52 -1.07
CA GLY A 220 8.43 3.73 -1.56
C GLY A 220 8.00 2.42 -2.22
N GLU A 221 6.76 2.03 -2.04
CA GLU A 221 6.20 0.75 -2.50
C GLU A 221 6.25 0.60 -4.03
N GLN A 222 6.10 1.70 -4.79
CA GLN A 222 6.19 1.69 -6.27
C GLN A 222 7.58 1.31 -6.79
N THR A 223 8.59 1.27 -5.93
CA THR A 223 9.95 0.81 -6.28
C THR A 223 10.14 -0.68 -6.10
N ALA A 224 9.13 -1.41 -5.61
CA ALA A 224 9.20 -2.85 -5.45
C ALA A 224 9.30 -3.58 -6.79
N ASP A 225 9.99 -4.70 -6.77
CA ASP A 225 10.17 -5.57 -7.94
C ASP A 225 8.92 -6.45 -8.13
N VAL A 226 7.94 -5.96 -8.89
CA VAL A 226 6.81 -6.78 -9.33
C VAL A 226 7.34 -7.91 -10.22
N PRO A 227 6.91 -9.18 -10.01
CA PRO A 227 7.29 -10.26 -10.89
C PRO A 227 7.00 -9.93 -12.36
N LYS A 228 8.00 -10.09 -13.22
CA LYS A 228 7.86 -9.81 -14.66
C LYS A 228 6.67 -10.56 -15.26
N ALA A 229 6.45 -11.81 -14.87
CA ALA A 229 5.30 -12.61 -15.27
C ALA A 229 3.95 -11.95 -14.91
N ALA A 230 3.85 -11.21 -13.80
CA ALA A 230 2.61 -10.53 -13.44
C ALA A 230 2.32 -9.33 -14.36
N ILE A 231 3.36 -8.63 -14.85
CA ILE A 231 3.22 -7.55 -15.82
C ILE A 231 2.82 -8.12 -17.19
N GLU A 232 3.44 -9.22 -17.61
CA GLU A 232 3.13 -9.92 -18.86
C GLU A 232 1.69 -10.47 -18.85
N ASP A 233 1.26 -11.10 -17.74
CA ASP A 233 -0.12 -11.56 -17.54
C ASP A 233 -1.11 -10.39 -17.60
N ALA A 234 -0.81 -9.24 -16.96
CA ALA A 234 -1.68 -8.08 -16.96
C ALA A 234 -1.89 -7.52 -18.37
N LYS A 235 -0.86 -7.57 -19.23
CA LYS A 235 -0.92 -7.13 -20.63
C LYS A 235 -1.51 -8.15 -21.60
N GLY A 236 -1.78 -9.37 -21.12
CA GLY A 236 -2.21 -10.47 -21.98
C GLY A 236 -1.10 -10.99 -22.92
N GLU A 237 0.16 -10.76 -22.56
CA GLU A 237 1.34 -11.22 -23.31
C GLU A 237 1.74 -12.67 -22.96
N ASP A 238 1.07 -13.28 -21.96
CA ASP A 238 1.32 -14.66 -21.55
C ASP A 238 0.72 -15.68 -22.55
N ALA A 239 1.07 -16.95 -22.38
CA ALA A 239 0.63 -18.06 -23.19
C ALA A 239 -0.90 -18.27 -23.23
N ASP A 240 -1.62 -17.79 -22.21
CA ASP A 240 -3.09 -17.77 -22.14
C ASP A 240 -3.56 -16.34 -21.78
N PRO A 241 -3.81 -15.48 -22.80
CA PRO A 241 -4.25 -14.08 -22.58
C PRO A 241 -5.60 -13.96 -21.85
N ALA A 242 -6.40 -15.02 -21.76
CA ALA A 242 -7.65 -15.03 -21.02
C ALA A 242 -7.47 -15.40 -19.54
N MET A 243 -6.27 -15.79 -19.14
CA MET A 243 -5.97 -16.23 -17.78
C MET A 243 -5.23 -15.14 -17.01
N HIS A 244 -5.88 -14.60 -15.99
CA HIS A 244 -5.29 -13.66 -15.04
C HIS A 244 -5.11 -14.32 -13.68
N TYR A 245 -4.21 -13.76 -12.86
CA TYR A 245 -3.74 -14.40 -11.64
C TYR A 245 -3.72 -13.45 -10.45
N HIS A 246 -3.76 -14.03 -9.25
CA HIS A 246 -3.33 -13.37 -8.02
C HIS A 246 -1.94 -13.87 -7.64
N TYR A 247 -0.97 -12.96 -7.65
CA TYR A 247 0.40 -13.17 -7.20
C TYR A 247 0.51 -12.74 -5.75
N VAL A 248 1.07 -13.61 -4.90
CA VAL A 248 1.45 -13.25 -3.53
C VAL A 248 2.97 -13.35 -3.47
N VAL A 249 3.62 -12.20 -3.27
CA VAL A 249 5.07 -12.02 -3.31
C VAL A 249 5.61 -11.95 -1.90
N ALA A 250 6.50 -12.87 -1.54
CA ALA A 250 7.17 -12.88 -0.25
C ALA A 250 8.30 -11.84 -0.18
N PRO A 251 8.77 -11.46 1.04
CA PRO A 251 9.83 -10.47 1.20
C PRO A 251 11.17 -10.84 0.54
N ASP A 252 11.43 -12.12 0.31
CA ASP A 252 12.62 -12.61 -0.40
C ASP A 252 12.49 -12.58 -1.94
N GLY A 253 11.35 -12.07 -2.46
CA GLY A 253 11.04 -11.98 -3.88
C GLY A 253 10.49 -13.27 -4.49
N THR A 254 10.38 -14.36 -3.73
CA THR A 254 9.64 -15.55 -4.19
C THR A 254 8.15 -15.27 -4.24
N TYR A 255 7.43 -15.96 -5.12
CA TYR A 255 5.99 -15.73 -5.24
C TYR A 255 5.21 -17.02 -5.51
N THR A 256 3.95 -17.00 -5.12
CA THR A 256 2.94 -17.98 -5.54
C THR A 256 1.94 -17.30 -6.46
N LYS A 257 1.36 -18.03 -7.41
CA LYS A 257 0.29 -17.50 -8.26
C LYS A 257 -0.93 -18.43 -8.27
N LYS A 258 -2.12 -17.83 -8.21
CA LYS A 258 -3.41 -18.51 -8.25
C LYS A 258 -4.26 -17.95 -9.39
N ALA A 259 -4.78 -18.82 -10.25
CA ALA A 259 -5.62 -18.42 -11.37
C ALA A 259 -6.95 -17.79 -10.89
N LEU A 260 -7.38 -16.73 -11.56
CA LEU A 260 -8.61 -15.99 -11.33
C LEU A 260 -9.51 -16.10 -12.57
N LEU A 261 -10.33 -17.13 -12.62
CA LEU A 261 -11.24 -17.35 -13.75
C LEU A 261 -12.24 -16.19 -13.90
N GLY A 262 -12.38 -15.67 -15.12
CA GLY A 262 -13.31 -14.58 -15.44
C GLY A 262 -12.81 -13.19 -15.00
N SER A 263 -11.56 -13.04 -14.57
CA SER A 263 -10.90 -11.75 -14.35
C SER A 263 -10.17 -11.32 -15.61
N THR A 264 -10.09 -10.00 -15.86
CA THR A 264 -9.16 -9.37 -16.80
C THR A 264 -8.16 -8.48 -16.06
N THR A 265 -8.13 -8.58 -14.73
CA THR A 265 -7.19 -7.89 -13.85
C THR A 265 -6.23 -8.90 -13.25
N THR A 266 -4.94 -8.61 -13.34
CA THR A 266 -3.88 -9.32 -12.59
C THR A 266 -3.64 -8.60 -11.28
N TYR A 267 -3.70 -9.36 -10.19
CA TYR A 267 -3.49 -8.84 -8.83
C TYR A 267 -2.12 -9.26 -8.32
N VAL A 268 -1.44 -8.34 -7.66
CA VAL A 268 -0.20 -8.60 -6.92
C VAL A 268 -0.40 -8.16 -5.48
N THR A 269 -0.04 -8.99 -4.51
CA THR A 269 -0.02 -8.62 -3.11
C THR A 269 1.36 -8.92 -2.53
N PHE A 270 2.07 -7.88 -2.11
CA PHE A 270 3.34 -8.01 -1.40
C PHE A 270 3.12 -8.32 0.06
N GLN A 271 3.78 -9.36 0.57
CA GLN A 271 3.79 -9.66 2.00
C GLN A 271 4.69 -8.68 2.74
N ALA A 272 4.31 -8.33 3.95
CA ALA A 272 5.10 -7.48 4.82
C ALA A 272 6.35 -8.23 5.34
N ASP A 273 7.50 -7.54 5.37
CA ASP A 273 8.71 -8.02 6.04
C ASP A 273 8.64 -7.69 7.54
N GLY A 274 7.97 -8.57 8.29
CA GLY A 274 7.61 -8.35 9.69
C GLY A 274 6.40 -7.44 9.88
N LEU A 275 6.02 -7.24 11.15
CA LEU A 275 4.83 -6.48 11.48
C LEU A 275 5.11 -4.96 11.44
N PRO A 276 4.41 -4.16 10.62
CA PRO A 276 4.60 -2.70 10.59
C PRO A 276 4.51 -2.01 11.96
N LEU A 277 3.65 -2.50 12.85
CA LEU A 277 3.47 -1.98 14.20
C LEU A 277 4.74 -2.05 15.07
N THR A 278 5.60 -3.05 14.85
CA THR A 278 6.85 -3.25 15.61
C THR A 278 8.06 -2.60 14.94
N ARG A 279 7.90 -2.06 13.73
CA ARG A 279 8.99 -1.44 12.98
C ARG A 279 9.73 -0.32 13.74
N PRO A 280 9.06 0.55 14.55
CA PRO A 280 9.78 1.52 15.38
C PRO A 280 10.79 0.90 16.36
N LEU A 281 10.54 -0.32 16.83
CA LEU A 281 11.48 -1.02 17.69
C LEU A 281 12.77 -1.36 16.94
N ARG A 282 12.67 -1.72 15.66
CA ARG A 282 13.82 -2.07 14.81
C ARG A 282 14.73 -0.88 14.47
N LEU A 283 14.29 0.35 14.76
CA LEU A 283 15.07 1.57 14.59
C LEU A 283 16.04 1.85 15.76
N ILE A 284 15.97 1.08 16.83
CA ILE A 284 16.84 1.24 18.00
C ILE A 284 17.74 0.02 18.19
N PRO A 285 18.96 0.21 18.72
CA PRO A 285 19.90 -0.89 18.94
C PRO A 285 19.32 -2.01 19.82
N GLY A 286 19.29 -3.25 19.28
CA GLY A 286 18.75 -4.42 19.95
C GLY A 286 17.21 -4.46 20.05
N GLY A 287 16.50 -3.50 19.46
CA GLY A 287 15.05 -3.49 19.45
C GLY A 287 14.45 -4.53 18.50
N ASP A 288 15.20 -5.01 17.52
CA ASP A 288 14.86 -6.14 16.67
C ASP A 288 14.65 -7.43 17.45
N ILE A 289 15.39 -7.66 18.55
CA ILE A 289 15.19 -8.80 19.47
C ILE A 289 13.75 -8.77 20.03
N LEU A 290 13.32 -7.59 20.47
CA LEU A 290 11.98 -7.42 21.02
C LEU A 290 10.90 -7.50 19.93
N ALA A 291 11.16 -6.90 18.78
CA ALA A 291 10.26 -6.99 17.61
C ALA A 291 10.05 -8.45 17.20
N ASP A 292 11.12 -9.22 17.02
CA ASP A 292 11.05 -10.63 16.63
C ASP A 292 10.37 -11.52 17.68
N ALA A 293 10.51 -11.16 18.97
CA ALA A 293 9.81 -11.86 20.03
C ALA A 293 8.30 -11.57 20.06
N LEU A 294 7.89 -10.35 19.69
CA LEU A 294 6.50 -9.92 19.76
C LEU A 294 5.73 -10.20 18.46
N ASP A 295 6.40 -10.10 17.30
CA ASP A 295 5.77 -10.19 15.98
C ASP A 295 4.83 -11.39 15.81
N PRO A 296 5.19 -12.64 16.15
CA PRO A 296 4.28 -13.76 15.93
C PRO A 296 2.96 -13.63 16.69
N THR A 297 2.99 -13.18 17.93
CA THR A 297 1.78 -13.02 18.75
C THR A 297 0.97 -11.79 18.32
N LEU A 298 1.65 -10.67 18.00
CA LEU A 298 0.97 -9.48 17.52
C LEU A 298 0.40 -9.69 16.13
N THR A 299 1.03 -10.51 15.28
CA THR A 299 0.49 -10.88 13.96
C THR A 299 -0.87 -11.56 14.10
N GLU A 300 -1.00 -12.57 14.97
CA GLU A 300 -2.27 -13.23 15.23
C GLU A 300 -3.36 -12.26 15.72
N LEU A 301 -2.98 -11.33 16.61
CA LEU A 301 -3.91 -10.31 17.13
C LEU A 301 -4.29 -9.28 16.07
N VAL A 302 -3.39 -8.92 15.20
CA VAL A 302 -3.62 -8.00 14.07
C VAL A 302 -4.48 -8.70 13.01
N ASP A 303 -4.09 -9.91 12.60
CA ASP A 303 -4.79 -10.67 11.56
C ASP A 303 -6.22 -11.03 12.00
N ALA A 304 -6.46 -11.20 13.30
CA ALA A 304 -7.83 -11.35 13.83
C ALA A 304 -8.76 -10.20 13.42
N GLY A 305 -8.23 -9.01 13.11
CA GLY A 305 -9.00 -7.85 12.63
C GLY A 305 -9.35 -7.89 11.14
N TYR A 306 -8.92 -8.91 10.43
CA TYR A 306 -9.19 -9.11 9.00
C TYR A 306 -10.24 -10.21 8.80
N GLN A 307 -10.78 -10.28 7.58
CA GLN A 307 -11.76 -11.30 7.21
C GLN A 307 -11.16 -12.70 7.43
N ASP A 308 -11.85 -13.53 8.22
CA ASP A 308 -11.43 -14.90 8.55
C ASP A 308 -10.01 -14.99 9.16
N GLY A 309 -9.54 -13.93 9.83
CA GLY A 309 -8.20 -13.88 10.42
C GLY A 309 -7.06 -13.86 9.40
N LYS A 310 -7.30 -13.32 8.20
CA LYS A 310 -6.32 -13.29 7.11
C LYS A 310 -6.23 -11.90 6.50
N SER A 311 -5.08 -11.28 6.61
CA SER A 311 -4.78 -10.00 5.96
C SER A 311 -4.62 -10.13 4.44
N ILE A 312 -4.12 -11.25 3.93
CA ILE A 312 -4.06 -11.52 2.49
C ILE A 312 -5.28 -12.33 2.07
N PRO A 313 -6.15 -11.77 1.21
CA PRO A 313 -7.37 -12.46 0.79
C PRO A 313 -7.07 -13.63 -0.14
N ASP A 314 -7.84 -14.73 0.00
CA ASP A 314 -7.76 -15.87 -0.91
C ASP A 314 -8.20 -15.52 -2.35
N ASP A 315 -9.11 -14.56 -2.49
CA ASP A 315 -9.56 -13.99 -3.76
C ASP A 315 -9.71 -12.45 -3.61
N PRO A 316 -8.87 -11.66 -4.28
CA PRO A 316 -8.90 -10.21 -4.15
C PRO A 316 -10.16 -9.54 -4.74
N ARG A 317 -11.00 -10.30 -5.45
CA ARG A 317 -12.25 -9.83 -6.07
C ARG A 317 -13.47 -9.92 -5.16
N VAL A 318 -13.35 -10.65 -4.04
CA VAL A 318 -14.45 -10.86 -3.11
C VAL A 318 -14.52 -9.71 -2.12
N PRO A 319 -15.61 -8.91 -2.11
CA PRO A 319 -15.75 -7.81 -1.17
C PRO A 319 -15.65 -8.24 0.28
N GLN A 320 -14.91 -7.48 1.07
CA GLN A 320 -14.70 -7.70 2.50
C GLN A 320 -15.24 -6.48 3.28
N PRO A 321 -16.54 -6.46 3.57
CA PRO A 321 -17.15 -5.31 4.25
C PRO A 321 -16.74 -5.23 5.72
N MET A 322 -16.86 -4.04 6.28
CA MET A 322 -16.65 -3.77 7.70
C MET A 322 -17.51 -4.69 8.59
N THR A 323 -16.87 -5.36 9.54
CA THR A 323 -17.48 -6.30 10.49
C THR A 323 -16.99 -6.01 11.92
N PRO A 324 -17.57 -5.02 12.62
CA PRO A 324 -17.16 -4.65 13.97
C PRO A 324 -17.22 -5.84 14.93
N PHE A 325 -16.23 -5.95 15.81
CA PHE A 325 -16.08 -7.01 16.83
C PHE A 325 -15.84 -8.43 16.29
N SER A 326 -15.58 -8.60 14.99
CA SER A 326 -15.29 -9.92 14.40
C SER A 326 -13.99 -10.52 14.89
N SER A 327 -13.01 -9.70 15.31
CA SER A 327 -11.72 -10.14 15.84
C SER A 327 -11.86 -11.13 17.00
N LEU A 328 -12.91 -11.03 17.80
CA LEU A 328 -13.13 -11.91 18.95
C LEU A 328 -13.31 -13.38 18.56
N ASN A 329 -13.63 -13.64 17.29
CA ASN A 329 -13.84 -14.99 16.76
C ASN A 329 -12.57 -15.59 16.15
N ASN A 330 -11.48 -14.82 16.03
CA ASN A 330 -10.28 -15.16 15.28
C ASN A 330 -9.01 -15.21 16.17
N LEU A 331 -9.13 -15.57 17.44
CA LEU A 331 -8.01 -15.52 18.41
C LEU A 331 -7.34 -16.88 18.68
N ASP A 332 -7.71 -17.93 17.99
CA ASP A 332 -7.25 -19.29 18.27
C ASP A 332 -5.73 -19.47 18.13
N GLY A 333 -5.09 -18.72 17.22
CA GLY A 333 -3.64 -18.77 16.97
C GLY A 333 -2.77 -18.12 18.05
N VAL A 334 -3.33 -17.24 18.88
CA VAL A 334 -2.57 -16.39 19.81
C VAL A 334 -1.73 -17.22 20.81
N HIS A 335 -2.30 -18.26 21.39
CA HIS A 335 -1.57 -19.07 22.39
C HIS A 335 -0.40 -19.85 21.78
N SER A 336 -0.55 -20.35 20.54
CA SER A 336 0.48 -21.10 19.84
C SER A 336 1.61 -20.23 19.31
N SER A 337 1.37 -18.95 19.09
CA SER A 337 2.36 -18.00 18.57
C SER A 337 3.37 -17.51 19.61
N VAL A 338 3.02 -17.53 20.92
CA VAL A 338 3.90 -17.06 22.00
C VAL A 338 5.25 -17.80 22.04
N PRO A 339 5.32 -19.16 22.08
CA PRO A 339 6.60 -19.85 22.08
C PRO A 339 7.39 -19.64 20.77
N VAL A 340 6.72 -19.44 19.64
CA VAL A 340 7.36 -19.10 18.36
C VAL A 340 8.06 -17.75 18.46
N GLY A 341 7.39 -16.74 19.02
CA GLY A 341 7.97 -15.42 19.24
C GLY A 341 9.18 -15.45 20.17
N LEU A 342 9.08 -16.14 21.30
CA LEU A 342 10.20 -16.29 22.23
C LEU A 342 11.42 -16.98 21.56
N ALA A 343 11.19 -18.00 20.75
CA ALA A 343 12.26 -18.68 20.01
C ALA A 343 12.93 -17.75 18.99
N LYS A 344 12.14 -16.97 18.24
CA LYS A 344 12.64 -15.96 17.29
C LYS A 344 13.50 -14.90 18.00
N GLY A 345 12.96 -14.24 19.02
CA GLY A 345 13.69 -13.21 19.79
C GLY A 345 14.99 -13.75 20.41
N THR A 346 14.98 -15.01 20.87
CA THR A 346 16.20 -15.66 21.42
C THR A 346 17.23 -15.88 20.30
N ALA A 347 16.81 -16.33 19.12
CA ALA A 347 17.71 -16.53 17.98
C ALA A 347 18.34 -15.21 17.53
N THR A 348 17.54 -14.13 17.43
CA THR A 348 18.03 -12.79 17.09
C THR A 348 19.03 -12.28 18.13
N ALA A 349 18.74 -12.48 19.43
CA ALA A 349 19.67 -12.11 20.50
C ALA A 349 21.00 -12.86 20.40
N GLN A 350 20.99 -14.16 20.10
CA GLN A 350 22.22 -14.96 19.90
C GLN A 350 23.00 -14.47 18.69
N GLN A 351 22.33 -14.15 17.61
CA GLN A 351 22.96 -13.60 16.40
C GLN A 351 23.66 -12.26 16.70
N ASP A 352 23.00 -11.36 17.41
CA ASP A 352 23.54 -10.03 17.72
C ASP A 352 24.68 -10.10 18.74
N LEU A 353 24.62 -11.02 19.69
CA LEU A 353 25.73 -11.27 20.60
C LEU A 353 26.96 -11.86 19.89
N SER A 354 26.77 -12.70 18.87
CA SER A 354 27.84 -13.24 18.04
C SER A 354 28.47 -12.22 17.09
N SER A 355 27.72 -11.18 16.74
CA SER A 355 28.12 -10.11 15.83
C SER A 355 27.67 -8.75 16.37
N PRO A 356 28.35 -8.19 17.38
CA PRO A 356 27.89 -6.95 18.05
C PRO A 356 27.72 -5.74 17.14
N THR A 357 28.35 -5.74 15.96
CA THR A 357 28.14 -4.71 14.94
C THR A 357 26.71 -4.67 14.44
N ASN A 358 25.96 -5.77 14.50
CA ASN A 358 24.54 -5.84 14.11
C ASN A 358 23.68 -4.87 14.93
N LEU A 359 24.00 -4.66 16.20
CA LEU A 359 23.28 -3.70 17.06
C LEU A 359 23.29 -2.26 16.54
N ILE A 360 24.23 -1.95 15.63
CA ILE A 360 24.35 -0.63 15.01
C ILE A 360 23.91 -0.67 13.55
N THR A 361 24.31 -1.72 12.81
CA THR A 361 24.06 -1.80 11.36
C THR A 361 22.60 -2.06 11.05
N LYS A 362 21.93 -2.97 11.77
CA LYS A 362 20.51 -3.27 11.53
C LYS A 362 19.59 -2.05 11.68
N PRO A 363 19.66 -1.24 12.77
CA PRO A 363 18.87 -0.02 12.86
C PRO A 363 19.16 0.99 11.74
N LEU A 364 20.42 1.11 11.32
CA LEU A 364 20.79 2.00 10.21
C LEU A 364 20.20 1.51 8.88
N ASP A 365 20.18 0.20 8.65
CA ASP A 365 19.58 -0.36 7.45
C ASP A 365 18.06 -0.19 7.45
N GLU A 366 17.39 -0.29 8.60
CA GLU A 366 15.97 0.02 8.72
C GLU A 366 15.65 1.50 8.45
N VAL A 367 16.49 2.42 8.96
CA VAL A 367 16.36 3.86 8.66
C VAL A 367 16.47 4.12 7.15
N ARG A 368 17.38 3.43 6.45
CA ARG A 368 17.54 3.57 4.98
C ARG A 368 16.34 3.09 4.18
N LYS A 369 15.57 2.15 4.70
CA LYS A 369 14.32 1.67 4.08
C LYS A 369 13.16 2.67 4.19
N LEU A 370 13.27 3.73 5.02
CA LEU A 370 12.21 4.72 5.14
C LEU A 370 12.10 5.55 3.86
N PRO A 371 10.89 5.77 3.30
CA PRO A 371 10.70 6.45 2.01
C PRO A 371 11.34 7.84 1.94
N LEU A 372 11.27 8.61 3.02
CA LEU A 372 11.88 9.95 3.10
C LEU A 372 13.42 9.91 3.09
N VAL A 373 14.02 8.81 3.54
CA VAL A 373 15.47 8.64 3.62
C VAL A 373 16.01 8.01 2.34
N SER A 374 15.30 7.06 1.75
CA SER A 374 15.68 6.41 0.49
C SER A 374 15.73 7.39 -0.69
N SER A 375 14.97 8.47 -0.63
CA SER A 375 14.97 9.53 -1.65
C SER A 375 16.11 10.56 -1.48
N LEU A 376 16.84 10.53 -0.36
CA LEU A 376 17.99 11.40 -0.14
C LEU A 376 19.27 10.78 -0.73
N PRO A 377 20.11 11.54 -1.45
CA PRO A 377 21.42 11.06 -1.88
C PRO A 377 22.34 10.95 -0.66
N LEU A 378 22.23 9.84 0.07
CA LEU A 378 23.17 9.55 1.15
C LEU A 378 24.48 9.07 0.53
N PRO A 379 25.65 9.59 0.99
CA PRO A 379 26.93 9.10 0.52
C PRO A 379 27.03 7.62 0.86
N ASN A 380 27.37 6.81 -0.15
CA ASN A 380 27.69 5.40 0.02
C ASN A 380 28.89 5.29 0.97
N SER A 381 28.63 5.21 2.27
CA SER A 381 29.63 4.84 3.24
C SER A 381 29.83 3.33 3.18
N THR A 382 30.57 2.87 2.18
CA THR A 382 31.31 1.64 2.29
C THR A 382 32.26 1.80 3.48
N LEU A 383 31.86 1.31 4.64
CA LEU A 383 32.78 1.00 5.72
C LEU A 383 33.66 -0.14 5.19
N THR A 384 34.67 0.23 4.41
CA THR A 384 35.79 -0.66 4.11
C THR A 384 36.42 -0.96 5.46
N THR A 385 36.23 -2.20 5.92
CA THR A 385 37.06 -2.78 6.98
C THR A 385 38.49 -2.78 6.45
N SER A 386 39.22 -1.70 6.73
CA SER A 386 40.65 -1.64 6.53
C SER A 386 41.24 -2.74 7.41
N LYS A 387 41.73 -3.80 6.79
CA LYS A 387 42.66 -4.73 7.42
C LYS A 387 43.79 -3.88 8.01
N VAL A 388 43.83 -3.78 9.33
CA VAL A 388 45.00 -3.22 10.04
C VAL A 388 46.16 -4.14 9.78
N GLY A 389 47.01 -3.71 8.85
CA GLY A 389 48.32 -4.30 8.65
C GLY A 389 49.21 -3.98 9.85
N THR A 390 49.66 -5.02 10.50
CA THR A 390 50.69 -4.95 11.54
C THR A 390 52.03 -4.51 10.92
N THR A 391 52.48 -3.27 11.22
CA THR A 391 53.94 -2.98 11.34
C THR A 391 54.16 -1.61 11.97
N GLY A 392 54.89 -1.59 13.12
CA GLY A 392 55.79 -0.54 13.60
C GLY A 392 55.30 0.35 14.76
N PRO A 393 56.22 0.88 15.56
CA PRO A 393 56.08 0.91 17.00
C PRO A 393 55.76 2.29 17.62
N ASN A 394 55.21 2.24 18.84
CA ASN A 394 55.25 3.25 19.89
C ASN A 394 54.48 4.55 19.67
N LYS A 395 53.29 4.64 20.27
CA LYS A 395 52.93 5.79 21.12
C LYS A 395 52.02 5.37 22.27
N VAL A 396 52.45 5.76 23.46
CA VAL A 396 51.93 5.53 24.78
C VAL A 396 50.47 6.01 24.88
N LEU A 397 49.55 5.13 25.27
CA LEU A 397 48.23 5.47 25.76
C LEU A 397 48.20 5.30 27.27
N PRO A 398 47.53 6.19 28.01
CA PRO A 398 47.53 6.13 29.48
C PRO A 398 46.75 4.91 30.01
N ASN A 399 47.35 4.31 30.99
CA ASN A 399 46.94 3.17 31.78
C ASN A 399 45.56 3.42 32.42
N LEU A 400 44.51 2.71 31.96
CA LEU A 400 43.24 2.59 32.69
C LEU A 400 43.30 1.29 33.47
N SER A 401 43.44 1.46 34.78
CA SER A 401 43.54 0.44 35.83
C SER A 401 42.45 -0.63 35.71
N LYS A 402 42.85 -1.90 35.77
CA LYS A 402 42.00 -3.07 36.01
C LYS A 402 41.18 -2.87 37.29
N PRO A 403 39.85 -3.10 37.27
CA PRO A 403 39.13 -3.42 38.49
C PRO A 403 39.30 -4.90 38.83
N GLY A 404 39.55 -5.17 40.09
CA GLY A 404 39.80 -6.48 40.61
C GLY A 404 38.64 -7.47 40.46
N THR A 405 39.05 -8.73 40.38
CA THR A 405 38.20 -9.90 40.55
C THR A 405 37.52 -9.90 41.90
N SER A 406 36.19 -9.66 41.94
CA SER A 406 35.34 -10.11 43.02
C SER A 406 34.28 -11.06 42.47
N SER A 407 34.44 -12.32 42.87
CA SER A 407 33.45 -13.38 42.70
C SER A 407 32.20 -13.05 43.51
N SER A 408 31.08 -12.81 42.81
CA SER A 408 29.74 -12.85 43.41
C SER A 408 28.90 -13.92 42.72
N PRO A 409 28.17 -14.72 43.49
CA PRO A 409 27.39 -15.83 42.95
C PRO A 409 26.05 -15.34 42.38
N GLY A 410 25.63 -15.90 41.24
CA GLY A 410 24.23 -15.94 40.82
C GLY A 410 23.70 -14.71 40.12
N GLY A 411 24.36 -14.26 39.05
CA GLY A 411 23.74 -13.34 38.09
C GLY A 411 23.03 -14.14 37.01
N ALA A 412 21.69 -14.09 37.00
CA ALA A 412 20.90 -14.65 35.87
C ALA A 412 21.42 -14.10 34.56
N ASN A 413 21.58 -15.01 33.58
CA ASN A 413 22.03 -14.73 32.22
C ASN A 413 21.23 -13.54 31.65
N PRO A 414 21.86 -12.52 31.04
CA PRO A 414 21.15 -11.38 30.43
C PRO A 414 20.01 -11.79 29.46
N VAL A 415 20.17 -12.89 28.77
CA VAL A 415 19.15 -13.49 27.89
C VAL A 415 17.95 -13.96 28.70
N GLN A 416 18.17 -14.56 29.90
CA GLN A 416 17.10 -14.99 30.78
C GLN A 416 16.27 -13.80 31.29
N LYS A 417 16.92 -12.68 31.64
CA LYS A 417 16.22 -11.44 32.05
C LYS A 417 15.39 -10.82 30.97
N ILE A 418 15.82 -10.91 29.72
CA ILE A 418 15.04 -10.43 28.53
C ILE A 418 13.85 -11.36 28.32
N SER A 419 14.06 -12.68 28.35
CA SER A 419 13.00 -13.69 28.25
C SER A 419 11.94 -13.50 29.33
N ASP A 420 12.34 -13.30 30.58
CA ASP A 420 11.43 -13.10 31.72
C ASP A 420 10.61 -11.80 31.59
N ARG A 421 11.20 -10.72 31.03
CA ARG A 421 10.50 -9.46 30.78
C ARG A 421 9.51 -9.57 29.63
N VAL A 422 9.88 -10.28 28.57
CA VAL A 422 8.99 -10.52 27.44
C VAL A 422 7.81 -11.40 27.85
N SER A 423 8.06 -12.48 28.60
CA SER A 423 7.01 -13.33 29.14
C SER A 423 6.05 -12.55 30.05
N ALA A 424 6.58 -11.70 30.96
CA ALA A 424 5.76 -10.86 31.83
C ALA A 424 4.94 -9.82 31.07
N ALA A 425 5.44 -9.29 29.94
CA ALA A 425 4.69 -8.38 29.07
C ALA A 425 3.57 -9.11 28.34
N VAL A 426 3.85 -10.29 27.81
CA VAL A 426 2.86 -11.16 27.12
C VAL A 426 1.77 -11.59 28.10
N ASP A 427 2.13 -12.05 29.32
CA ASP A 427 1.17 -12.43 30.35
C ASP A 427 0.25 -11.28 30.76
N LYS A 428 0.77 -10.05 30.75
CA LYS A 428 -0.01 -8.84 31.04
C LYS A 428 -1.02 -8.53 29.95
N VAL A 429 -0.67 -8.76 28.67
CA VAL A 429 -1.55 -8.55 27.51
C VAL A 429 -2.60 -9.65 27.45
N THR A 430 -2.20 -10.91 27.62
CA THR A 430 -3.12 -12.06 27.54
C THR A 430 -3.95 -12.26 28.81
N GLY A 431 -3.42 -11.94 30.00
CA GLY A 431 -4.14 -12.04 31.28
C GLY A 431 -5.26 -11.02 31.46
N GLY A 432 -5.25 -9.93 30.67
CA GLY A 432 -6.35 -8.98 30.63
C GLY A 432 -7.61 -9.51 29.92
N LEU A 433 -7.45 -10.50 29.04
CA LEU A 433 -8.52 -11.09 28.23
C LEU A 433 -9.38 -12.14 28.97
N HIS A 434 -8.96 -12.59 30.16
CA HIS A 434 -9.63 -13.67 30.88
C HIS A 434 -10.42 -13.23 32.12
N LYS A 435 -10.65 -11.92 32.35
CA LYS A 435 -11.25 -11.45 33.62
C LYS A 435 -12.78 -11.37 33.65
N ASP A 436 -13.49 -11.57 32.55
CA ASP A 436 -14.95 -11.47 32.52
C ASP A 436 -15.64 -12.77 32.07
N LYS A 437 -15.55 -13.81 32.89
CA LYS A 437 -16.53 -14.90 32.85
C LYS A 437 -17.66 -14.55 33.83
N PRO A 438 -18.94 -14.48 33.39
CA PRO A 438 -20.05 -14.21 34.31
C PRO A 438 -20.13 -15.33 35.32
N LYS A 439 -20.21 -14.99 36.59
CA LYS A 439 -20.55 -15.92 37.69
C LYS A 439 -21.95 -16.41 37.45
N ASP A 440 -22.12 -17.72 37.45
CA ASP A 440 -23.40 -18.42 37.39
C ASP A 440 -24.36 -17.84 38.45
N ALA A 441 -25.57 -17.50 38.00
CA ALA A 441 -26.68 -17.19 38.89
C ALA A 441 -27.15 -18.49 39.55
N PRO A 442 -27.53 -18.48 40.87
CA PRO A 442 -28.07 -19.65 41.52
C PRO A 442 -29.45 -20.01 40.94
N ALA A 443 -29.65 -21.31 40.72
CA ALA A 443 -30.95 -21.87 40.44
C ALA A 443 -31.87 -21.73 41.63
N ASP A 444 -33.08 -21.23 41.40
CA ASP A 444 -34.31 -21.50 42.15
C ASP A 444 -35.41 -21.82 41.09
#